data_948dc9e9123668151044b52534a745de
#
_entry.id   948dc9e9123668151044b52534a745de
#
_cell.length_a   1.000
_cell.length_b   1.000
_cell.length_c   1.000
_cell.angle_alpha   90.00
_cell.angle_beta   90.00
_cell.angle_gamma   90.00
#
_symmetry.space_group_name_H-M   'P 1'
#
loop_
_entity.id
_entity.type
_entity.pdbx_description
1 polymer ?
#
loop_
_entity_poly.entity_id
_entity_poly.type
_entity_poly.pdbx_seq_one_letter_code
_entity_poly.pdbx_strand_id
1 'polypeptide(L)'
;MNNLKDKELSHSRLELYRQCPYAFYLRYIVDDDDQYLNENNFYAELGSYVHLILEKIFKGELDVDDALEYYMEHYEDNVLYETWESVMSKSYELCADYFAEVDFDWLKDYEILGVENEIHTEISGYKFRGFIDLLLRHKETGDIYVVDHKSSAYPMKKNGKSPLKIEEKNFEKYKRQMYLYSKAVYDEYSEYPKYIVWNHFKDKKILKIPFDMEEYENTLIMIEATVHAIEKDDEFPAMVDYFFCHQLCNFRSSCEYANDEDEE
;
A
#
# COMPACT_ATOMS: atom_id res chain seq x y z
N MET A 1 -10.61 7.84 -25.89
CA MET A 1 -10.52 8.66 -24.66
C MET A 1 -11.17 7.91 -23.51
N ASN A 2 -10.39 7.57 -22.51
CA ASN A 2 -10.87 6.84 -21.35
C ASN A 2 -11.52 7.82 -20.38
N ASN A 3 -12.85 7.83 -20.28
CA ASN A 3 -13.52 8.70 -19.30
C ASN A 3 -13.39 8.12 -17.89
N LEU A 4 -12.58 8.75 -17.05
CA LEU A 4 -12.36 8.32 -15.65
C LEU A 4 -13.24 9.06 -14.64
N LYS A 5 -14.01 10.08 -15.05
CA LYS A 5 -14.88 10.85 -14.14
C LYS A 5 -16.01 10.03 -13.51
N ASP A 6 -16.47 9.01 -14.23
CA ASP A 6 -17.54 8.13 -13.77
C ASP A 6 -16.99 6.88 -13.04
N LYS A 7 -15.64 6.74 -12.96
CA LYS A 7 -14.97 5.63 -12.30
C LYS A 7 -14.41 6.07 -10.96
N GLU A 8 -14.49 5.19 -9.98
CA GLU A 8 -13.83 5.38 -8.69
C GLU A 8 -12.37 4.96 -8.79
N LEU A 9 -11.46 5.87 -8.54
CA LEU A 9 -10.02 5.68 -8.63
C LEU A 9 -9.44 5.30 -7.24
N SER A 10 -8.22 4.77 -7.23
CA SER A 10 -7.47 4.52 -6.01
C SER A 10 -5.99 4.83 -6.21
N HIS A 11 -5.26 5.01 -5.11
CA HIS A 11 -3.80 5.14 -5.19
C HIS A 11 -3.15 3.97 -5.94
N SER A 12 -3.52 2.73 -5.60
CA SER A 12 -2.98 1.53 -6.25
C SER A 12 -3.26 1.48 -7.75
N ARG A 13 -4.43 1.96 -8.19
CA ARG A 13 -4.80 2.07 -9.61
C ARG A 13 -3.87 3.04 -10.35
N LEU A 14 -3.60 4.22 -9.78
CA LEU A 14 -2.68 5.19 -10.38
C LEU A 14 -1.23 4.69 -10.39
N GLU A 15 -0.78 4.04 -9.31
CA GLU A 15 0.57 3.50 -9.23
C GLU A 15 0.78 2.31 -10.18
N LEU A 16 -0.25 1.51 -10.46
CA LEU A 16 -0.17 0.46 -11.47
C LEU A 16 0.09 1.07 -12.87
N TYR A 17 -0.65 2.13 -13.23
CA TYR A 17 -0.39 2.84 -14.50
C TYR A 17 1.03 3.40 -14.56
N ARG A 18 1.51 4.01 -13.48
CA ARG A 18 2.88 4.56 -13.39
C ARG A 18 3.97 3.47 -13.45
N GLN A 19 3.65 2.27 -12.98
CA GLN A 19 4.56 1.13 -13.00
C GLN A 19 4.57 0.45 -14.38
N CYS A 20 3.39 0.19 -14.95
CA CYS A 20 3.24 -0.39 -16.27
C CYS A 20 1.85 -0.01 -16.84
N PRO A 21 1.78 0.92 -17.81
CA PRO A 21 0.53 1.27 -18.47
C PRO A 21 -0.21 0.06 -19.06
N TYR A 22 0.52 -0.92 -19.62
CA TYR A 22 -0.08 -2.12 -20.17
C TYR A 22 -0.76 -3.00 -19.12
N ALA A 23 -0.15 -3.16 -17.93
CA ALA A 23 -0.80 -3.88 -16.83
C ALA A 23 -2.07 -3.15 -16.33
N PHE A 24 -2.06 -1.81 -16.35
CA PHE A 24 -3.25 -1.02 -16.07
C PHE A 24 -4.34 -1.25 -17.13
N TYR A 25 -3.97 -1.26 -18.42
CA TYR A 25 -4.86 -1.54 -19.54
C TYR A 25 -5.53 -2.90 -19.38
N LEU A 26 -4.77 -3.95 -19.14
CA LEU A 26 -5.28 -5.31 -18.93
C LEU A 26 -6.27 -5.39 -17.76
N ARG A 27 -6.02 -4.63 -16.69
CA ARG A 27 -6.83 -4.71 -15.47
C ARG A 27 -8.11 -3.88 -15.51
N TYR A 28 -8.11 -2.74 -16.20
CA TYR A 28 -9.16 -1.73 -16.04
C TYR A 28 -9.81 -1.28 -17.32
N ILE A 29 -9.26 -1.62 -18.48
CA ILE A 29 -9.74 -1.16 -19.79
C ILE A 29 -10.23 -2.32 -20.64
N VAL A 30 -9.52 -3.46 -20.63
CA VAL A 30 -9.95 -4.66 -21.37
C VAL A 30 -11.16 -5.26 -20.67
N ASP A 31 -12.24 -5.48 -21.44
CA ASP A 31 -13.47 -6.11 -20.95
C ASP A 31 -13.45 -7.65 -21.06
N ASP A 32 -12.34 -8.24 -21.53
CA ASP A 32 -12.22 -9.68 -21.77
C ASP A 32 -11.47 -10.35 -20.61
N ASP A 33 -12.21 -10.73 -19.58
CA ASP A 33 -11.69 -11.39 -18.38
C ASP A 33 -11.13 -12.81 -18.65
N ASP A 34 -11.46 -13.40 -19.81
CA ASP A 34 -11.07 -14.79 -20.14
C ASP A 34 -9.69 -14.86 -20.81
N GLN A 35 -9.18 -13.77 -21.37
CA GLN A 35 -7.92 -13.75 -22.11
C GLN A 35 -6.68 -13.62 -21.20
N TYR A 36 -6.80 -12.89 -20.08
CA TYR A 36 -5.69 -12.60 -19.19
C TYR A 36 -5.98 -13.07 -17.78
N LEU A 37 -5.12 -13.98 -17.29
CA LEU A 37 -5.22 -14.47 -15.93
C LEU A 37 -4.78 -13.37 -14.95
N ASN A 38 -5.68 -12.98 -14.05
CA ASN A 38 -5.40 -12.04 -12.96
C ASN A 38 -5.01 -12.82 -11.69
N GLU A 39 -3.73 -13.07 -11.52
CA GLU A 39 -3.19 -13.85 -10.42
C GLU A 39 -2.75 -12.97 -9.25
N ASN A 40 -2.87 -13.47 -8.03
CA ASN A 40 -2.27 -12.85 -6.86
C ASN A 40 -0.78 -13.21 -6.77
N ASN A 41 -0.08 -12.75 -5.74
CA ASN A 41 1.32 -13.09 -5.50
C ASN A 41 1.60 -13.20 -3.99
N PHE A 42 2.68 -13.92 -3.67
CA PHE A 42 3.12 -14.16 -2.30
C PHE A 42 3.22 -12.89 -1.45
N TYR A 43 3.80 -11.82 -1.99
CA TYR A 43 4.05 -10.60 -1.23
C TYR A 43 2.75 -9.87 -0.86
N ALA A 44 1.77 -9.88 -1.78
CA ALA A 44 0.46 -9.28 -1.55
C ALA A 44 -0.34 -10.08 -0.52
N GLU A 45 -0.34 -11.43 -0.62
CA GLU A 45 -1.06 -12.28 0.34
C GLU A 45 -0.47 -12.18 1.74
N LEU A 46 0.85 -12.29 1.87
CA LEU A 46 1.50 -12.13 3.16
C LEU A 46 1.23 -10.75 3.77
N GLY A 47 1.29 -9.69 2.97
CA GLY A 47 0.95 -8.34 3.41
C GLY A 47 -0.49 -8.26 3.91
N SER A 48 -1.45 -8.72 3.11
CA SER A 48 -2.87 -8.73 3.47
C SER A 48 -3.16 -9.56 4.72
N TYR A 49 -2.46 -10.68 4.90
CA TYR A 49 -2.62 -11.51 6.08
C TYR A 49 -2.13 -10.82 7.36
N VAL A 50 -0.97 -10.15 7.32
CA VAL A 50 -0.50 -9.35 8.48
C VAL A 50 -1.46 -8.19 8.77
N HIS A 51 -1.96 -7.48 7.75
CA HIS A 51 -2.97 -6.43 7.92
C HIS A 51 -4.24 -6.95 8.59
N LEU A 52 -4.74 -8.13 8.17
CA LEU A 52 -5.90 -8.76 8.80
C LEU A 52 -5.70 -9.02 10.31
N ILE A 53 -4.51 -9.48 10.72
CA ILE A 53 -4.20 -9.70 12.14
C ILE A 53 -4.17 -8.38 12.90
N LEU A 54 -3.49 -7.37 12.35
CA LEU A 54 -3.42 -6.04 12.95
C LEU A 54 -4.81 -5.38 13.06
N GLU A 55 -5.63 -5.52 12.02
CA GLU A 55 -7.04 -5.09 12.03
C GLU A 55 -7.80 -5.73 13.20
N LYS A 56 -7.69 -7.06 13.37
CA LYS A 56 -8.35 -7.77 14.47
C LYS A 56 -7.88 -7.28 15.84
N ILE A 57 -6.58 -7.04 16.00
CA ILE A 57 -6.02 -6.50 17.25
C ILE A 57 -6.59 -5.10 17.53
N PHE A 58 -6.55 -4.19 16.57
CA PHE A 58 -7.03 -2.81 16.77
C PHE A 58 -8.54 -2.71 16.92
N LYS A 59 -9.31 -3.67 16.41
CA LYS A 59 -10.75 -3.80 16.65
C LYS A 59 -11.09 -4.49 17.98
N GLY A 60 -10.08 -5.03 18.69
CA GLY A 60 -10.28 -5.79 19.94
C GLY A 60 -10.89 -7.17 19.72
N GLU A 61 -10.77 -7.73 18.51
CA GLU A 61 -11.24 -9.08 18.14
C GLU A 61 -10.18 -10.15 18.40
N LEU A 62 -8.91 -9.74 18.56
CA LEU A 62 -7.76 -10.59 18.88
C LEU A 62 -6.90 -9.90 19.92
N ASP A 63 -6.52 -10.64 20.98
CA ASP A 63 -5.54 -10.13 21.93
C ASP A 63 -4.14 -10.11 21.30
N VAL A 64 -3.34 -9.10 21.62
CA VAL A 64 -1.96 -9.00 21.11
C VAL A 64 -1.10 -10.19 21.56
N ASP A 65 -1.36 -10.70 22.75
CA ASP A 65 -0.62 -11.86 23.30
C ASP A 65 -0.91 -13.15 22.51
N ASP A 66 -2.05 -13.25 21.85
CA ASP A 66 -2.47 -14.41 21.03
C ASP A 66 -2.09 -14.24 19.54
N ALA A 67 -1.55 -13.08 19.15
CA ALA A 67 -1.31 -12.76 17.75
C ALA A 67 -0.30 -13.67 17.05
N LEU A 68 0.74 -14.10 17.75
CA LEU A 68 1.73 -15.05 17.22
C LEU A 68 1.10 -16.42 16.95
N GLU A 69 0.34 -16.94 17.91
CA GLU A 69 -0.35 -18.23 17.76
C GLU A 69 -1.34 -18.18 16.59
N TYR A 70 -2.15 -17.12 16.52
CA TYR A 70 -3.07 -16.90 15.41
C TYR A 70 -2.35 -16.83 14.06
N TYR A 71 -1.21 -16.10 13.97
CA TYR A 71 -0.39 -16.01 12.76
C TYR A 71 0.10 -17.39 12.30
N MET A 72 0.61 -18.20 13.22
CA MET A 72 1.16 -19.52 12.90
C MET A 72 0.08 -20.52 12.47
N GLU A 73 -1.06 -20.53 13.17
CA GLU A 73 -2.15 -21.48 12.91
C GLU A 73 -2.86 -21.25 11.59
N HIS A 74 -2.98 -19.98 11.15
CA HIS A 74 -3.78 -19.64 9.96
C HIS A 74 -2.92 -19.23 8.75
N TYR A 75 -1.60 -19.38 8.84
CA TYR A 75 -0.69 -18.94 7.78
C TYR A 75 -0.96 -19.65 6.45
N GLU A 76 -1.06 -20.98 6.44
CA GLU A 76 -1.27 -21.80 5.25
C GLU A 76 -2.63 -21.56 4.58
N ASP A 77 -3.62 -21.10 5.34
CA ASP A 77 -4.95 -20.77 4.81
C ASP A 77 -5.00 -19.38 4.12
N ASN A 78 -4.05 -18.50 4.44
CA ASN A 78 -4.04 -17.10 3.99
C ASN A 78 -2.92 -16.77 3.02
N VAL A 79 -1.86 -17.57 2.94
CA VAL A 79 -0.70 -17.36 2.05
C VAL A 79 -0.54 -18.59 1.17
N LEU A 80 -1.22 -18.54 0.01
CA LEU A 80 -1.34 -19.68 -0.90
C LEU A 80 -0.36 -19.60 -2.09
N TYR A 81 0.04 -18.38 -2.49
CA TYR A 81 0.99 -18.19 -3.57
C TYR A 81 2.43 -18.35 -3.08
N GLU A 82 3.23 -18.99 -3.91
CA GLU A 82 4.63 -19.31 -3.62
C GLU A 82 5.60 -18.38 -4.37
N THR A 83 6.78 -18.26 -3.83
CA THR A 83 7.96 -17.67 -4.46
C THR A 83 9.19 -18.47 -4.02
N TRP A 84 10.39 -17.93 -4.13
CA TRP A 84 11.62 -18.63 -3.70
C TRP A 84 11.53 -19.06 -2.23
N GLU A 85 11.81 -20.32 -1.94
CA GLU A 85 11.71 -20.94 -0.61
C GLU A 85 12.43 -20.10 0.47
N SER A 86 13.64 -19.60 0.16
CA SER A 86 14.41 -18.76 1.08
C SER A 86 13.74 -17.43 1.41
N VAL A 87 12.94 -16.88 0.47
CA VAL A 87 12.19 -15.65 0.66
C VAL A 87 10.95 -15.91 1.52
N MET A 88 10.25 -17.02 1.24
CA MET A 88 9.07 -17.44 2.01
C MET A 88 9.44 -17.70 3.47
N SER A 89 10.44 -18.56 3.71
CA SER A 89 10.92 -18.89 5.06
C SER A 89 11.35 -17.66 5.84
N LYS A 90 12.21 -16.83 5.24
CA LYS A 90 12.65 -15.60 5.89
C LYS A 90 11.50 -14.63 6.17
N SER A 91 10.55 -14.49 5.27
CA SER A 91 9.41 -13.58 5.45
C SER A 91 8.46 -14.08 6.52
N TYR A 92 8.23 -15.40 6.59
CA TYR A 92 7.48 -16.04 7.66
C TYR A 92 8.10 -15.76 9.02
N GLU A 93 9.41 -16.02 9.18
CA GLU A 93 10.15 -15.78 10.42
C GLU A 93 10.07 -14.31 10.87
N LEU A 94 10.30 -13.36 9.95
CA LEU A 94 10.26 -11.93 10.28
C LEU A 94 8.88 -11.47 10.74
N CYS A 95 7.80 -12.01 10.18
CA CYS A 95 6.44 -11.69 10.61
C CYS A 95 6.10 -12.38 11.95
N ALA A 96 6.53 -13.63 12.15
CA ALA A 96 6.39 -14.33 13.43
C ALA A 96 7.15 -13.58 14.57
N ASP A 97 8.39 -13.19 14.31
CA ASP A 97 9.18 -12.36 15.23
C ASP A 97 8.53 -11.01 15.54
N TYR A 98 7.85 -10.42 14.56
CA TYR A 98 7.09 -9.19 14.80
C TYR A 98 5.96 -9.43 15.78
N PHE A 99 5.12 -10.44 15.58
CA PHE A 99 4.02 -10.74 16.48
C PHE A 99 4.46 -11.27 17.84
N ALA A 100 5.64 -11.89 17.94
CA ALA A 100 6.22 -12.30 19.22
C ALA A 100 6.71 -11.14 20.10
N GLU A 101 7.02 -9.98 19.51
CA GLU A 101 7.65 -8.87 20.22
C GLU A 101 6.82 -7.57 20.17
N VAL A 102 5.76 -7.51 19.34
CA VAL A 102 4.99 -6.28 19.19
C VAL A 102 4.25 -5.93 20.47
N ASP A 103 4.30 -4.64 20.81
CA ASP A 103 3.60 -4.03 21.92
C ASP A 103 2.83 -2.80 21.43
N PHE A 104 1.58 -2.71 21.82
CA PHE A 104 0.70 -1.60 21.48
C PHE A 104 0.29 -0.76 22.71
N ASP A 105 1.03 -0.83 23.81
CA ASP A 105 0.77 -0.05 25.03
C ASP A 105 0.69 1.46 24.78
N TRP A 106 1.40 1.95 23.75
CA TRP A 106 1.35 3.34 23.33
C TRP A 106 -0.03 3.79 22.83
N LEU A 107 -0.89 2.87 22.39
CA LEU A 107 -2.26 3.20 21.95
C LEU A 107 -3.13 3.78 23.07
N LYS A 108 -2.77 3.59 24.34
CA LYS A 108 -3.48 4.20 25.47
C LYS A 108 -3.53 5.72 25.39
N ASP A 109 -2.55 6.35 24.74
CA ASP A 109 -2.48 7.79 24.58
C ASP A 109 -3.30 8.31 23.38
N TYR A 110 -3.89 7.39 22.61
CA TYR A 110 -4.65 7.69 21.40
C TYR A 110 -6.09 7.20 21.49
N GLU A 111 -6.96 7.91 20.81
CA GLU A 111 -8.30 7.46 20.40
C GLU A 111 -8.18 6.88 19.00
N ILE A 112 -8.69 5.66 18.79
CA ILE A 112 -8.80 5.05 17.47
C ILE A 112 -10.03 5.65 16.79
N LEU A 113 -9.80 6.43 15.72
CA LEU A 113 -10.86 7.01 14.90
C LEU A 113 -11.35 6.05 13.83
N GLY A 114 -10.48 5.14 13.35
CA GLY A 114 -10.82 4.13 12.35
C GLY A 114 -9.75 3.06 12.21
N VAL A 115 -10.18 1.85 11.85
CA VAL A 115 -9.33 0.68 11.52
C VAL A 115 -9.82 0.13 10.21
N GLU A 116 -8.93 -0.02 9.22
CA GLU A 116 -9.29 -0.35 7.83
C GLU A 116 -10.43 0.57 7.34
N ASN A 117 -10.26 1.87 7.66
CA ASN A 117 -11.30 2.87 7.44
C ASN A 117 -11.43 3.18 5.95
N GLU A 118 -12.58 2.82 5.39
CA GLU A 118 -12.88 3.16 4.00
C GLU A 118 -13.06 4.68 3.85
N ILE A 119 -12.31 5.26 2.92
CA ILE A 119 -12.35 6.69 2.63
C ILE A 119 -12.80 6.96 1.21
N HIS A 120 -13.54 8.06 1.06
CA HIS A 120 -13.93 8.63 -0.22
C HIS A 120 -13.53 10.10 -0.25
N THR A 121 -12.94 10.54 -1.33
CA THR A 121 -12.56 11.95 -1.55
C THR A 121 -12.64 12.31 -3.02
N GLU A 122 -12.57 13.59 -3.33
CA GLU A 122 -12.56 14.12 -4.68
C GLU A 122 -11.34 15.01 -4.91
N ILE A 123 -10.64 14.78 -6.03
CA ILE A 123 -9.51 15.58 -6.47
C ILE A 123 -9.76 16.00 -7.91
N SER A 124 -9.86 17.31 -8.16
CA SER A 124 -10.08 17.89 -9.51
C SER A 124 -11.28 17.28 -10.27
N GLY A 125 -12.36 16.93 -9.54
CA GLY A 125 -13.57 16.34 -10.11
C GLY A 125 -13.51 14.83 -10.37
N TYR A 126 -12.45 14.15 -9.90
CA TYR A 126 -12.30 12.69 -9.93
C TYR A 126 -12.50 12.09 -8.55
N LYS A 127 -13.28 11.01 -8.49
CA LYS A 127 -13.59 10.32 -7.24
C LYS A 127 -12.49 9.33 -6.88
N PHE A 128 -12.09 9.33 -5.62
CA PHE A 128 -11.10 8.41 -5.07
C PHE A 128 -11.66 7.64 -3.90
N ARG A 129 -11.28 6.36 -3.84
CA ARG A 129 -11.55 5.44 -2.74
C ARG A 129 -10.23 4.85 -2.25
N GLY A 130 -10.14 4.61 -0.95
CA GLY A 130 -9.01 3.94 -0.33
C GLY A 130 -9.38 3.39 1.05
N PHE A 131 -8.39 2.80 1.71
CA PHE A 131 -8.52 2.31 3.07
C PHE A 131 -7.34 2.83 3.87
N ILE A 132 -7.61 3.43 5.03
CA ILE A 132 -6.61 3.82 6.00
C ILE A 132 -6.50 2.70 7.01
N ASP A 133 -5.32 2.07 7.12
CA ASP A 133 -5.11 0.94 8.01
C ASP A 133 -5.44 1.28 9.46
N LEU A 134 -4.94 2.45 9.94
CA LEU A 134 -5.24 2.93 11.28
C LEU A 134 -5.24 4.46 11.32
N LEU A 135 -6.35 5.03 11.78
CA LEU A 135 -6.52 6.47 11.98
C LEU A 135 -6.63 6.76 13.48
N LEU A 136 -5.77 7.64 13.98
CA LEU A 136 -5.64 7.92 15.41
C LEU A 136 -5.77 9.40 15.71
N ARG A 137 -6.27 9.71 16.91
CA ARG A 137 -6.22 11.05 17.51
C ARG A 137 -5.52 11.00 18.85
N HIS A 138 -4.48 11.80 19.04
CA HIS A 138 -3.80 11.88 20.32
C HIS A 138 -4.70 12.56 21.36
N LYS A 139 -4.94 11.92 22.51
CA LYS A 139 -5.92 12.37 23.51
C LYS A 139 -5.63 13.73 24.14
N GLU A 140 -4.35 14.05 24.33
CA GLU A 140 -3.94 15.31 24.96
C GLU A 140 -3.88 16.47 23.97
N THR A 141 -3.33 16.25 22.75
CA THR A 141 -3.06 17.33 21.79
C THR A 141 -4.17 17.50 20.76
N GLY A 142 -4.99 16.46 20.56
CA GLY A 142 -6.00 16.41 19.49
C GLY A 142 -5.43 16.12 18.10
N ASP A 143 -4.10 16.02 17.96
CA ASP A 143 -3.42 15.79 16.68
C ASP A 143 -3.87 14.46 16.03
N ILE A 144 -4.14 14.50 14.73
CA ILE A 144 -4.50 13.30 13.92
C ILE A 144 -3.23 12.66 13.33
N TYR A 145 -3.20 11.33 13.35
CA TYR A 145 -2.15 10.48 12.79
C TYR A 145 -2.77 9.53 11.78
N VAL A 146 -2.23 9.51 10.57
CA VAL A 146 -2.54 8.49 9.56
C VAL A 146 -1.43 7.45 9.60
N VAL A 147 -1.79 6.20 9.85
CA VAL A 147 -0.85 5.08 9.98
C VAL A 147 -1.12 4.08 8.86
N ASP A 148 -0.06 3.57 8.27
CA ASP A 148 -0.09 2.56 7.23
C ASP A 148 0.96 1.48 7.52
N HIS A 149 0.60 0.20 7.38
CA HIS A 149 1.45 -0.94 7.66
C HIS A 149 2.17 -1.41 6.39
N LYS A 150 3.48 -1.64 6.47
CA LYS A 150 4.29 -2.01 5.31
C LYS A 150 5.10 -3.29 5.54
N SER A 151 4.95 -4.23 4.61
CA SER A 151 5.79 -5.43 4.52
C SER A 151 7.16 -5.17 3.87
N SER A 152 7.35 -4.00 3.27
CA SER A 152 8.60 -3.58 2.64
C SER A 152 9.67 -3.23 3.65
N ALA A 153 10.94 -3.26 3.21
CA ALA A 153 12.06 -2.82 4.03
C ALA A 153 11.93 -1.37 4.50
N TYR A 154 12.47 -1.07 5.68
CA TYR A 154 12.54 0.27 6.22
C TYR A 154 13.37 1.19 5.32
N PRO A 155 12.80 2.27 4.76
CA PRO A 155 13.41 2.98 3.64
C PRO A 155 14.56 3.91 4.01
N MET A 156 14.73 4.26 5.30
CA MET A 156 15.65 5.33 5.70
C MET A 156 17.07 4.83 5.97
N LYS A 157 18.06 5.67 5.68
CA LYS A 157 19.45 5.48 6.11
C LYS A 157 19.55 5.44 7.64
N LYS A 158 20.63 4.86 8.16
CA LYS A 158 20.87 4.76 9.61
C LYS A 158 20.78 6.09 10.37
N ASN A 159 21.06 7.21 9.70
CA ASN A 159 20.96 8.55 10.30
C ASN A 159 19.51 9.11 10.33
N GLY A 160 18.55 8.41 9.75
CA GLY A 160 17.13 8.79 9.71
C GLY A 160 16.79 10.04 8.87
N LYS A 161 17.76 10.62 8.14
CA LYS A 161 17.59 11.93 7.48
C LYS A 161 17.18 11.85 6.01
N SER A 162 17.44 10.74 5.36
CA SER A 162 17.09 10.55 3.94
C SER A 162 16.89 9.07 3.64
N PRO A 163 16.08 8.74 2.62
CA PRO A 163 15.90 7.35 2.21
C PRO A 163 17.20 6.74 1.67
N LEU A 164 17.25 5.43 1.66
CA LEU A 164 18.22 4.66 0.90
C LEU A 164 17.93 4.87 -0.59
N LYS A 165 18.97 5.01 -1.42
CA LYS A 165 18.80 5.26 -2.86
C LYS A 165 17.92 4.21 -3.55
N ILE A 166 18.04 2.95 -3.13
CA ILE A 166 17.26 1.82 -3.65
C ILE A 166 15.77 1.91 -3.24
N GLU A 167 15.47 2.53 -2.10
CA GLU A 167 14.12 2.66 -1.55
C GLU A 167 13.46 4.01 -1.89
N GLU A 168 14.17 4.93 -2.52
CA GLU A 168 13.68 6.29 -2.78
C GLU A 168 12.38 6.29 -3.60
N LYS A 169 12.31 5.46 -4.65
CA LYS A 169 11.10 5.32 -5.50
C LYS A 169 9.92 4.76 -4.71
N ASN A 170 10.15 3.75 -3.87
CA ASN A 170 9.11 3.16 -3.03
C ASN A 170 8.63 4.14 -1.97
N PHE A 171 9.55 4.87 -1.34
CA PHE A 171 9.18 5.85 -0.31
C PHE A 171 8.35 7.00 -0.89
N GLU A 172 8.68 7.50 -2.09
CA GLU A 172 7.85 8.50 -2.78
C GLU A 172 6.46 7.95 -3.10
N LYS A 173 6.34 6.68 -3.51
CA LYS A 173 5.05 6.02 -3.70
C LYS A 173 4.23 5.97 -2.40
N TYR A 174 4.87 5.64 -1.27
CA TYR A 174 4.20 5.60 0.03
C TYR A 174 3.75 6.99 0.49
N LYS A 175 4.56 8.02 0.30
CA LYS A 175 4.16 9.39 0.59
C LYS A 175 2.92 9.80 -0.21
N ARG A 176 2.87 9.52 -1.51
CA ARG A 176 1.70 9.83 -2.35
C ARG A 176 0.42 9.17 -1.84
N GLN A 177 0.49 7.93 -1.39
CA GLN A 177 -0.64 7.24 -0.76
C GLN A 177 -1.15 8.01 0.46
N MET A 178 -0.25 8.36 1.34
CA MET A 178 -0.59 9.00 2.60
C MET A 178 -1.11 10.44 2.42
N TYR A 179 -0.59 11.18 1.44
CA TYR A 179 -1.10 12.51 1.12
C TYR A 179 -2.48 12.45 0.45
N LEU A 180 -2.76 11.45 -0.38
CA LEU A 180 -4.13 11.20 -0.86
C LEU A 180 -5.07 10.91 0.32
N TYR A 181 -4.65 10.08 1.27
CA TYR A 181 -5.43 9.78 2.47
C TYR A 181 -5.62 11.02 3.36
N SER A 182 -4.61 11.87 3.44
CA SER A 182 -4.70 13.15 4.17
C SER A 182 -5.77 14.08 3.60
N LYS A 183 -6.03 14.02 2.28
CA LYS A 183 -7.14 14.77 1.66
C LYS A 183 -8.50 14.28 2.19
N ALA A 184 -8.69 12.96 2.27
CA ALA A 184 -9.93 12.39 2.81
C ALA A 184 -10.11 12.71 4.31
N VAL A 185 -9.02 12.66 5.09
CA VAL A 185 -9.03 13.05 6.50
C VAL A 185 -9.45 14.53 6.64
N TYR A 186 -8.92 15.41 5.80
CA TYR A 186 -9.34 16.83 5.80
C TYR A 186 -10.81 16.98 5.43
N ASP A 187 -11.32 16.24 4.47
CA ASP A 187 -12.72 16.30 4.06
C ASP A 187 -13.68 15.88 5.18
N GLU A 188 -13.27 14.89 5.98
CA GLU A 188 -14.09 14.36 7.09
C GLU A 188 -13.97 15.18 8.38
N TYR A 189 -12.74 15.55 8.77
CA TYR A 189 -12.45 16.17 10.08
C TYR A 189 -12.21 17.68 9.99
N SER A 190 -12.08 18.27 8.80
CA SER A 190 -11.67 19.67 8.56
C SER A 190 -10.28 20.00 9.15
N GLU A 191 -9.46 18.99 9.35
CA GLU A 191 -8.11 19.04 9.89
C GLU A 191 -7.18 18.14 9.08
N TYR A 192 -5.97 18.62 8.77
CA TYR A 192 -4.95 17.75 8.21
C TYR A 192 -4.32 16.89 9.31
N PRO A 193 -3.85 15.66 8.98
CA PRO A 193 -3.09 14.89 9.94
C PRO A 193 -1.82 15.66 10.31
N LYS A 194 -1.44 15.60 11.58
CA LYS A 194 -0.19 16.19 12.08
C LYS A 194 1.01 15.36 11.69
N TYR A 195 0.84 14.05 11.64
CA TYR A 195 1.88 13.09 11.32
C TYR A 195 1.38 12.02 10.38
N ILE A 196 2.28 11.61 9.51
CA ILE A 196 2.17 10.45 8.65
C ILE A 196 3.11 9.37 9.21
N VAL A 197 2.60 8.14 9.35
CA VAL A 197 3.31 7.07 10.06
C VAL A 197 3.28 5.80 9.22
N TRP A 198 4.43 5.15 9.07
CA TRP A 198 4.54 3.80 8.50
C TRP A 198 5.09 2.83 9.53
N ASN A 199 4.39 1.73 9.72
CA ASN A 199 4.85 0.60 10.49
C ASN A 199 5.47 -0.43 9.56
N HIS A 200 6.79 -0.45 9.46
CA HIS A 200 7.55 -1.46 8.73
C HIS A 200 7.71 -2.71 9.61
N PHE A 201 6.70 -3.55 9.62
CA PHE A 201 6.58 -4.63 10.60
C PHE A 201 7.69 -5.68 10.49
N LYS A 202 8.17 -6.06 9.30
CA LYS A 202 9.29 -6.99 9.14
C LYS A 202 10.61 -6.47 9.74
N ASP A 203 10.82 -5.16 9.74
CA ASP A 203 11.99 -4.51 10.33
C ASP A 203 11.76 -4.05 11.79
N LYS A 204 10.52 -4.21 12.31
CA LYS A 204 10.09 -3.73 13.63
C LYS A 204 10.42 -2.24 13.84
N LYS A 205 10.16 -1.42 12.80
CA LYS A 205 10.48 0.00 12.80
C LYS A 205 9.30 0.86 12.40
N ILE A 206 9.15 1.93 13.17
CA ILE A 206 8.18 2.99 12.87
C ILE A 206 8.90 4.16 12.21
N LEU A 207 8.40 4.58 11.06
CA LEU A 207 8.78 5.82 10.42
C LEU A 207 7.65 6.83 10.61
N LYS A 208 7.94 7.95 11.28
CA LYS A 208 7.01 9.05 11.48
C LYS A 208 7.60 10.34 10.92
N ILE A 209 6.86 10.99 10.04
CA ILE A 209 7.21 12.30 9.51
C ILE A 209 6.08 13.31 9.80
N PRO A 210 6.38 14.60 9.98
CA PRO A 210 5.35 15.62 10.02
C PRO A 210 4.66 15.72 8.66
N PHE A 211 3.37 16.07 8.67
CA PHE A 211 2.65 16.45 7.47
C PHE A 211 3.30 17.71 6.86
N ASP A 212 3.52 17.69 5.56
CA ASP A 212 4.09 18.81 4.80
C ASP A 212 3.10 19.29 3.73
N MET A 213 2.72 20.56 3.80
CA MET A 213 1.72 21.13 2.90
C MET A 213 2.23 21.24 1.46
N GLU A 214 3.50 21.55 1.26
CA GLU A 214 4.09 21.66 -0.09
C GLU A 214 4.14 20.30 -0.78
N GLU A 215 4.56 19.25 -0.06
CA GLU A 215 4.53 17.88 -0.58
C GLU A 215 3.11 17.39 -0.85
N TYR A 216 2.15 17.77 -0.02
CA TYR A 216 0.73 17.48 -0.21
C TYR A 216 0.20 18.11 -1.52
N GLU A 217 0.40 19.41 -1.71
CA GLU A 217 -0.05 20.12 -2.91
C GLU A 217 0.60 19.54 -4.18
N ASN A 218 1.90 19.27 -4.13
CA ASN A 218 2.62 18.63 -5.23
C ASN A 218 2.07 17.23 -5.54
N THR A 219 1.66 16.49 -4.51
CA THR A 219 1.03 15.17 -4.70
C THR A 219 -0.31 15.28 -5.40
N LEU A 220 -1.17 16.23 -5.03
CA LEU A 220 -2.45 16.43 -5.71
C LEU A 220 -2.28 16.80 -7.18
N ILE A 221 -1.34 17.68 -7.50
CA ILE A 221 -0.98 18.04 -8.88
C ILE A 221 -0.52 16.79 -9.66
N MET A 222 0.31 15.97 -9.05
CA MET A 222 0.81 14.74 -9.68
C MET A 222 -0.30 13.70 -9.90
N ILE A 223 -1.24 13.56 -8.96
CA ILE A 223 -2.43 12.71 -9.10
C ILE A 223 -3.25 13.16 -10.31
N GLU A 224 -3.57 14.44 -10.39
CA GLU A 224 -4.33 15.02 -11.51
C GLU A 224 -3.60 14.80 -12.84
N ALA A 225 -2.30 15.07 -12.90
CA ALA A 225 -1.50 14.84 -14.10
C ALA A 225 -1.49 13.36 -14.53
N THR A 226 -1.46 12.42 -13.56
CA THR A 226 -1.51 10.98 -13.85
C THR A 226 -2.88 10.58 -14.40
N VAL A 227 -3.97 11.09 -13.83
CA VAL A 227 -5.33 10.83 -14.33
C VAL A 227 -5.49 11.35 -15.77
N HIS A 228 -5.02 12.57 -16.05
CA HIS A 228 -5.05 13.13 -17.40
C HIS A 228 -4.16 12.36 -18.39
N ALA A 229 -3.03 11.80 -17.93
CA ALA A 229 -2.19 10.94 -18.76
C ALA A 229 -2.96 9.66 -19.17
N ILE A 230 -3.62 8.99 -18.21
CA ILE A 230 -4.44 7.81 -18.48
C ILE A 230 -5.58 8.11 -19.47
N GLU A 231 -6.26 9.26 -19.31
CA GLU A 231 -7.37 9.63 -20.21
C GLU A 231 -6.94 9.87 -21.65
N LYS A 232 -5.68 10.28 -21.85
CA LYS A 232 -5.10 10.57 -23.18
C LYS A 232 -4.30 9.41 -23.76
N ASP A 233 -4.00 8.40 -22.96
CA ASP A 233 -3.21 7.27 -23.42
C ASP A 233 -4.09 6.33 -24.25
N ASP A 234 -3.74 6.14 -25.50
CA ASP A 234 -4.40 5.25 -26.43
C ASP A 234 -3.53 4.00 -26.74
N GLU A 235 -2.26 3.98 -26.29
CA GLU A 235 -1.28 2.94 -26.59
C GLU A 235 -1.00 2.01 -25.41
N PHE A 236 -1.02 2.54 -24.18
CA PHE A 236 -0.70 1.81 -22.94
C PHE A 236 0.56 0.95 -23.06
N PRO A 237 1.75 1.54 -23.29
CA PRO A 237 2.95 0.78 -23.54
C PRO A 237 3.35 -0.10 -22.35
N ALA A 238 3.87 -1.30 -22.64
CA ALA A 238 4.46 -2.15 -21.62
C ALA A 238 5.77 -1.55 -21.09
N MET A 239 5.93 -1.58 -19.77
CA MET A 239 7.18 -1.22 -19.10
C MET A 239 7.75 -2.47 -18.43
N VAL A 240 8.75 -3.08 -19.08
CA VAL A 240 9.34 -4.33 -18.61
C VAL A 240 10.32 -4.02 -17.47
N ASP A 241 10.04 -4.60 -16.30
CA ASP A 241 10.91 -4.65 -15.14
C ASP A 241 10.90 -6.10 -14.64
N TYR A 242 12.04 -6.75 -14.64
CA TYR A 242 12.14 -8.18 -14.36
C TYR A 242 11.44 -8.57 -13.05
N PHE A 243 11.75 -7.87 -11.96
CA PHE A 243 11.16 -8.22 -10.67
C PHE A 243 9.65 -7.96 -10.64
N PHE A 244 9.20 -6.83 -11.17
CA PHE A 244 7.78 -6.53 -11.25
C PHE A 244 7.05 -7.55 -12.12
N CYS A 245 7.54 -7.81 -13.34
CA CYS A 245 6.87 -8.68 -14.30
C CYS A 245 6.76 -10.12 -13.77
N HIS A 246 7.81 -10.66 -13.14
CA HIS A 246 7.83 -12.06 -12.72
C HIS A 246 7.35 -12.32 -11.29
N GLN A 247 7.39 -11.31 -10.41
CA GLN A 247 7.08 -11.52 -8.98
C GLN A 247 5.85 -10.75 -8.49
N LEU A 248 5.54 -9.60 -9.07
CA LEU A 248 4.52 -8.70 -8.54
C LEU A 248 3.33 -8.50 -9.48
N CYS A 249 3.54 -8.60 -10.80
CA CYS A 249 2.49 -8.38 -11.78
C CYS A 249 1.43 -9.48 -11.72
N ASN A 250 0.17 -9.09 -11.62
CA ASN A 250 -0.95 -10.04 -11.60
C ASN A 250 -1.18 -10.74 -12.95
N PHE A 251 -0.56 -10.26 -14.02
CA PHE A 251 -0.68 -10.81 -15.38
C PHE A 251 0.57 -11.55 -15.84
N ARG A 252 1.51 -11.87 -14.93
CA ARG A 252 2.83 -12.46 -15.24
C ARG A 252 2.77 -13.75 -16.07
N SER A 253 1.74 -14.58 -15.88
CA SER A 253 1.59 -15.85 -16.61
C SER A 253 0.97 -15.70 -18.00
N SER A 254 0.27 -14.58 -18.26
CA SER A 254 -0.47 -14.37 -19.52
C SER A 254 -0.01 -13.14 -20.32
N CYS A 255 0.88 -12.32 -19.76
CA CYS A 255 1.40 -11.13 -20.43
C CYS A 255 2.47 -11.50 -21.47
N GLU A 256 2.25 -11.10 -22.72
CA GLU A 256 3.18 -11.35 -23.82
C GLU A 256 4.58 -10.74 -23.61
N TYR A 257 4.66 -9.61 -22.90
CA TYR A 257 5.92 -8.91 -22.60
C TYR A 257 6.67 -9.48 -21.39
N ALA A 258 6.08 -10.36 -20.60
CA ALA A 258 6.73 -10.94 -19.44
C ALA A 258 7.74 -12.06 -19.81
N ASN A 259 7.59 -12.64 -20.99
CA ASN A 259 8.36 -13.82 -21.44
C ASN A 259 9.43 -13.50 -22.49
N ASP A 260 9.58 -12.23 -22.91
CA ASP A 260 10.47 -11.85 -24.03
C ASP A 260 11.97 -11.79 -23.65
N GLU A 261 12.39 -12.02 -22.41
CA GLU A 261 13.81 -11.97 -21.98
C GLU A 261 14.52 -13.33 -21.94
N ASP A 262 13.89 -14.43 -22.33
CA ASP A 262 14.52 -15.77 -22.31
C ASP A 262 15.27 -16.13 -23.62
N GLU A 263 15.45 -15.19 -24.57
CA GLU A 263 16.13 -15.44 -25.87
C GLU A 263 17.46 -14.69 -26.09
N GLU A 264 18.19 -14.21 -25.07
CA GLU A 264 19.57 -13.75 -25.27
C GLU A 264 20.60 -14.46 -24.38
#